data_17b29161733e7910879b6a9584d9426e
#
_entry.id   17b29161733e7910879b6a9584d9426e
#
_cell.length_a   1.000
_cell.length_b   1.000
_cell.length_c   1.000
_cell.angle_alpha   90.00
_cell.angle_beta   90.00
_cell.angle_gamma   90.00
#
_symmetry.space_group_name_H-M   'P 1'
#
loop_
_entity.id
_entity.type
_entity.pdbx_description
1 polymer ?
#
loop_
_entity_poly.entity_id
_entity_poly.type
_entity_poly.pdbx_seq_one_letter_code
_entity_poly.pdbx_strand_id
1 'polypeptide(L)'
;VSRVHPRVSASLAEAAEALTPRVFRAIVYTLEFIERRKTTLDYAFRQALLKVALESGEIRHSYILARHALLAIGASKYLVRLHGLERAPLRRRAAFYAALPLALHVPEGLGRVISARGGLLTNRMVGILRKVSADSLERAAEDLPAHDALSLKYSIPPLLSRRLVELLGEKEAEKLARSLYRRFVWVRAAAPERGGELEQYLRARGLKARRDPEVSYLFELDVPEDEPLPEIPSSLGVYQDKASVLVAEALVEKVEEGGFVVDAAAAPCLKTQLFAALRAGVTVLAVDISLRRLTSCREFVGSYAAVHLIQADSRFFRVSREASAALVDAPCTNSGAIGGDPGLRLALWGLTPQALESLQETQVRMLRSSLENLRLRGFVVYSTCSLFPEEGEEVVQSLLGRVILASPRSFKLSPGYSKFPFSCCVSRAFPHVHRTEGFFIAVMQKVR
;
A
#
# COMPACT_ATOMS: atom_id res chain seq x y z
N VAL A 1 -12.11 1.57 -27.16
CA VAL A 1 -12.22 1.38 -25.71
C VAL A 1 -11.13 2.22 -25.07
N SER A 2 -11.50 3.30 -24.38
CA SER A 2 -10.57 4.26 -23.76
C SER A 2 -9.55 3.54 -22.86
N ARG A 3 -8.24 3.87 -23.05
CA ARG A 3 -7.13 3.30 -22.28
C ARG A 3 -6.81 4.07 -20.99
N VAL A 4 -7.42 5.22 -20.77
CA VAL A 4 -7.06 6.20 -19.72
C VAL A 4 -7.72 5.94 -18.38
N HIS A 5 -8.79 5.14 -18.30
CA HIS A 5 -9.46 4.84 -17.03
C HIS A 5 -9.98 3.41 -17.01
N PRO A 6 -10.07 2.78 -15.82
CA PRO A 6 -10.67 1.44 -15.69
C PRO A 6 -12.09 1.47 -16.29
N ARG A 7 -12.46 0.34 -16.91
CA ARG A 7 -13.83 0.17 -17.44
C ARG A 7 -14.83 0.56 -16.38
N VAL A 8 -15.93 1.22 -16.80
CA VAL A 8 -17.08 1.45 -15.92
C VAL A 8 -17.47 0.11 -15.30
N SER A 9 -17.26 0.00 -13.99
CA SER A 9 -17.77 -1.18 -13.28
C SER A 9 -19.28 -1.04 -13.12
N ALA A 10 -19.99 -2.15 -13.19
CA ALA A 10 -21.43 -2.14 -12.90
C ALA A 10 -21.72 -1.53 -11.52
N SER A 11 -20.79 -1.74 -10.57
CA SER A 11 -20.84 -1.15 -9.24
C SER A 11 -20.75 0.38 -9.22
N LEU A 12 -20.01 1.01 -10.14
CA LEU A 12 -19.97 2.49 -10.23
C LEU A 12 -21.32 3.04 -10.71
N ALA A 13 -21.94 2.40 -11.70
CA ALA A 13 -23.25 2.84 -12.21
C ALA A 13 -24.32 2.69 -11.12
N GLU A 14 -24.39 1.55 -10.44
CA GLU A 14 -25.28 1.31 -9.30
C GLU A 14 -25.07 2.33 -8.17
N ALA A 15 -23.81 2.56 -7.79
CA ALA A 15 -23.48 3.53 -6.74
C ALA A 15 -23.85 4.98 -7.14
N ALA A 16 -23.77 5.31 -8.44
CA ALA A 16 -24.19 6.61 -8.93
C ALA A 16 -25.71 6.82 -8.82
N GLU A 17 -26.51 5.75 -8.92
CA GLU A 17 -27.96 5.81 -8.73
C GLU A 17 -28.33 6.15 -7.28
N ALA A 18 -27.54 5.73 -6.32
CA ALA A 18 -27.70 6.00 -4.90
C ALA A 18 -27.13 7.38 -4.46
N LEU A 19 -26.68 8.23 -5.40
CA LEU A 19 -26.06 9.50 -5.06
C LEU A 19 -27.07 10.50 -4.48
N THR A 20 -27.01 10.71 -3.17
CA THR A 20 -27.78 11.72 -2.43
C THR A 20 -26.86 12.87 -1.98
N PRO A 21 -27.40 14.02 -1.52
CA PRO A 21 -26.57 15.08 -0.92
C PRO A 21 -25.77 14.61 0.29
N ARG A 22 -26.25 13.61 1.06
CA ARG A 22 -25.52 13.01 2.20
C ARG A 22 -24.34 12.18 1.70
N VAL A 23 -24.59 11.27 0.75
CA VAL A 23 -23.57 10.45 0.08
C VAL A 23 -22.49 11.34 -0.51
N PHE A 24 -22.85 12.36 -1.28
CA PHE A 24 -21.87 13.29 -1.88
C PHE A 24 -21.02 14.00 -0.81
N ARG A 25 -21.62 14.46 0.29
CA ARG A 25 -20.87 15.09 1.39
C ARG A 25 -19.89 14.13 2.06
N ALA A 26 -20.28 12.86 2.24
CA ALA A 26 -19.40 11.85 2.82
C ALA A 26 -18.16 11.59 1.94
N ILE A 27 -18.36 11.48 0.61
CA ILE A 27 -17.26 11.33 -0.35
C ILE A 27 -16.33 12.55 -0.29
N VAL A 28 -16.89 13.76 -0.36
CA VAL A 28 -16.12 15.01 -0.31
C VAL A 28 -15.30 15.08 0.99
N TYR A 29 -15.90 14.75 2.12
CA TYR A 29 -15.19 14.73 3.40
C TYR A 29 -14.04 13.71 3.41
N THR A 30 -14.27 12.52 2.87
CA THR A 30 -13.24 11.47 2.75
C THR A 30 -12.04 11.97 1.96
N LEU A 31 -12.27 12.53 0.76
CA LEU A 31 -11.19 13.02 -0.11
C LEU A 31 -10.47 14.24 0.51
N GLU A 32 -11.22 15.17 1.11
CA GLU A 32 -10.65 16.31 1.84
C GLU A 32 -9.75 15.82 2.99
N PHE A 33 -10.21 14.82 3.74
CA PHE A 33 -9.47 14.27 4.87
C PHE A 33 -8.18 13.57 4.43
N ILE A 34 -8.21 12.77 3.35
CA ILE A 34 -7.01 12.13 2.77
C ILE A 34 -5.99 13.20 2.36
N GLU A 35 -6.41 14.21 1.58
CA GLU A 35 -5.49 15.24 1.09
C GLU A 35 -4.86 16.06 2.22
N ARG A 36 -5.63 16.31 3.29
CA ARG A 36 -5.16 17.07 4.47
C ARG A 36 -4.25 16.26 5.40
N ARG A 37 -4.62 14.99 5.66
CA ARG A 37 -3.99 14.15 6.68
C ARG A 37 -3.01 13.11 6.12
N LYS A 38 -2.90 13.00 4.79
CA LYS A 38 -2.01 12.06 4.11
C LYS A 38 -2.21 10.60 4.62
N THR A 39 -3.45 10.14 4.59
CA THR A 39 -3.87 8.87 5.18
C THR A 39 -4.52 7.94 4.16
N THR A 40 -4.84 6.73 4.58
CA THR A 40 -5.50 5.67 3.79
C THR A 40 -6.97 5.98 3.54
N LEU A 41 -7.55 5.37 2.49
CA LEU A 41 -8.98 5.48 2.18
C LEU A 41 -9.84 4.98 3.33
N ASP A 42 -9.56 3.80 3.87
CA ASP A 42 -10.36 3.19 4.93
C ASP A 42 -10.41 4.05 6.20
N TYR A 43 -9.27 4.59 6.60
CA TYR A 43 -9.22 5.46 7.78
C TYR A 43 -10.00 6.76 7.55
N ALA A 44 -9.80 7.41 6.41
CA ALA A 44 -10.51 8.65 6.07
C ALA A 44 -12.02 8.43 5.95
N PHE A 45 -12.43 7.31 5.35
CA PHE A 45 -13.84 6.98 5.21
C PHE A 45 -14.52 6.73 6.57
N ARG A 46 -13.88 6.00 7.48
CA ARG A 46 -14.37 5.88 8.87
C ARG A 46 -14.53 7.23 9.55
N GLN A 47 -13.60 8.18 9.33
CA GLN A 47 -13.74 9.54 9.85
C GLN A 47 -14.92 10.30 9.22
N ALA A 48 -15.21 10.04 7.95
CA ALA A 48 -16.37 10.62 7.28
C ALA A 48 -17.70 10.10 7.87
N LEU A 49 -17.78 8.79 8.17
CA LEU A 49 -18.96 8.19 8.80
C LEU A 49 -19.26 8.76 10.20
N LEU A 50 -18.25 9.24 10.93
CA LEU A 50 -18.45 9.93 12.22
C LEU A 50 -19.03 11.35 12.04
N LYS A 51 -18.97 11.92 10.82
CA LYS A 51 -19.42 13.29 10.53
C LYS A 51 -20.70 13.35 9.71
N VAL A 52 -20.98 12.30 8.94
CA VAL A 52 -22.14 12.21 8.07
C VAL A 52 -22.85 10.89 8.34
N ALA A 53 -24.04 11.00 8.93
CA ALA A 53 -24.87 9.82 9.15
C ALA A 53 -25.37 9.27 7.82
N LEU A 54 -24.97 8.06 7.47
CA LEU A 54 -25.38 7.32 6.30
C LEU A 54 -26.16 6.07 6.71
N GLU A 55 -27.11 5.67 5.87
CA GLU A 55 -27.79 4.39 6.00
C GLU A 55 -26.89 3.24 5.48
N SER A 56 -27.15 2.00 5.90
CA SER A 56 -26.30 0.85 5.57
C SER A 56 -26.05 0.69 4.06
N GLY A 57 -27.07 0.88 3.22
CA GLY A 57 -26.93 0.87 1.75
C GLY A 57 -26.08 2.02 1.21
N GLU A 58 -26.21 3.23 1.80
CA GLU A 58 -25.44 4.40 1.39
C GLU A 58 -23.95 4.27 1.71
N ILE A 59 -23.58 3.51 2.76
CA ILE A 59 -22.17 3.30 3.17
C ILE A 59 -21.37 2.65 2.04
N ARG A 60 -21.87 1.51 1.51
CA ARG A 60 -21.19 0.79 0.42
C ARG A 60 -21.04 1.68 -0.82
N HIS A 61 -22.10 2.32 -1.26
CA HIS A 61 -22.11 3.19 -2.44
C HIS A 61 -21.17 4.39 -2.28
N SER A 62 -21.15 5.02 -1.09
CA SER A 62 -20.22 6.11 -0.78
C SER A 62 -18.76 5.68 -0.86
N TYR A 63 -18.44 4.46 -0.37
CA TYR A 63 -17.09 3.91 -0.44
C TYR A 63 -16.65 3.66 -1.89
N ILE A 64 -17.51 3.03 -2.70
CA ILE A 64 -17.25 2.77 -4.12
C ILE A 64 -17.00 4.09 -4.86
N LEU A 65 -17.86 5.10 -4.66
CA LEU A 65 -17.72 6.40 -5.30
C LEU A 65 -16.45 7.14 -4.87
N ALA A 66 -16.08 7.08 -3.58
CA ALA A 66 -14.82 7.65 -3.09
C ALA A 66 -13.60 6.94 -3.70
N ARG A 67 -13.63 5.60 -3.82
CA ARG A 67 -12.61 4.80 -4.47
C ARG A 67 -12.42 5.19 -5.93
N HIS A 68 -13.52 5.30 -6.70
CA HIS A 68 -13.45 5.71 -8.10
C HIS A 68 -12.95 7.15 -8.28
N ALA A 69 -13.28 8.06 -7.36
CA ALA A 69 -12.72 9.41 -7.35
C ALA A 69 -11.19 9.41 -7.19
N LEU A 70 -10.66 8.51 -6.36
CA LEU A 70 -9.21 8.32 -6.15
C LEU A 70 -8.54 7.67 -7.35
N LEU A 71 -9.20 6.74 -8.02
CA LEU A 71 -8.70 6.14 -9.28
C LEU A 71 -8.63 7.17 -10.42
N ALA A 72 -9.46 8.21 -10.41
CA ALA A 72 -9.46 9.30 -11.37
C ALA A 72 -8.73 10.57 -10.89
N ILE A 73 -7.95 10.47 -9.80
CA ILE A 73 -7.35 11.67 -9.17
C ILE A 73 -6.32 12.35 -10.08
N GLY A 74 -5.61 11.60 -10.93
CA GLY A 74 -4.68 12.16 -11.91
C GLY A 74 -5.35 13.12 -12.88
N ALA A 75 -6.44 12.68 -13.48
CA ALA A 75 -7.26 13.53 -14.35
C ALA A 75 -7.85 14.72 -13.61
N SER A 76 -8.31 14.51 -12.37
CA SER A 76 -8.85 15.58 -11.52
C SER A 76 -7.79 16.66 -11.24
N LYS A 77 -6.58 16.27 -10.88
CA LYS A 77 -5.47 17.19 -10.60
C LYS A 77 -5.00 17.92 -11.86
N TYR A 78 -4.94 17.21 -12.99
CA TYR A 78 -4.62 17.80 -14.28
C TYR A 78 -5.62 18.91 -14.64
N LEU A 79 -6.92 18.63 -14.58
CA LEU A 79 -7.97 19.61 -14.88
C LEU A 79 -7.98 20.78 -13.90
N VAL A 80 -7.75 20.54 -12.61
CA VAL A 80 -7.62 21.60 -11.59
C VAL A 80 -6.50 22.55 -11.96
N ARG A 81 -5.33 22.03 -12.36
CA ARG A 81 -4.20 22.84 -12.81
C ARG A 81 -4.48 23.57 -14.13
N LEU A 82 -4.97 22.85 -15.14
CA LEU A 82 -5.28 23.40 -16.48
C LEU A 82 -6.25 24.59 -16.39
N HIS A 83 -7.21 24.53 -15.47
CA HIS A 83 -8.23 25.55 -15.32
C HIS A 83 -7.97 26.53 -14.15
N GLY A 84 -6.78 26.54 -13.55
CA GLY A 84 -6.42 27.47 -12.46
C GLY A 84 -7.32 27.34 -11.21
N LEU A 85 -7.75 26.12 -10.88
CA LEU A 85 -8.58 25.85 -9.70
C LEU A 85 -7.77 25.48 -8.46
N GLU A 86 -6.44 25.54 -8.50
CA GLU A 86 -5.54 25.16 -7.41
C GLU A 86 -5.78 26.00 -6.15
N ARG A 87 -6.13 27.27 -6.32
CA ARG A 87 -6.46 28.20 -5.22
C ARG A 87 -7.87 28.03 -4.66
N ALA A 88 -8.71 27.19 -5.28
CA ALA A 88 -10.05 26.91 -4.74
C ALA A 88 -9.93 26.21 -3.37
N PRO A 89 -10.85 26.49 -2.43
CA PRO A 89 -10.87 25.79 -1.14
C PRO A 89 -10.80 24.30 -1.31
N LEU A 90 -10.04 23.61 -0.44
CA LEU A 90 -9.78 22.18 -0.52
C LEU A 90 -11.08 21.37 -0.65
N ARG A 91 -12.09 21.72 0.13
CA ARG A 91 -13.41 21.07 0.07
C ARG A 91 -14.11 21.17 -1.29
N ARG A 92 -13.93 22.28 -2.00
CA ARG A 92 -14.46 22.44 -3.38
C ARG A 92 -13.65 21.63 -4.39
N ARG A 93 -12.33 21.54 -4.22
CA ARG A 93 -11.51 20.65 -5.05
C ARG A 93 -11.88 19.19 -4.82
N ALA A 94 -12.07 18.78 -3.56
CA ALA A 94 -12.53 17.43 -3.21
C ALA A 94 -13.91 17.12 -3.85
N ALA A 95 -14.83 18.09 -3.88
CA ALA A 95 -16.11 17.95 -4.59
C ALA A 95 -15.92 17.77 -6.11
N PHE A 96 -14.97 18.48 -6.72
CA PHE A 96 -14.63 18.31 -8.12
C PHE A 96 -14.04 16.91 -8.38
N TYR A 97 -13.15 16.41 -7.53
CA TYR A 97 -12.60 15.06 -7.63
C TYR A 97 -13.70 13.98 -7.52
N ALA A 98 -14.64 14.15 -6.58
CA ALA A 98 -15.77 13.25 -6.40
C ALA A 98 -16.70 13.22 -7.64
N ALA A 99 -16.85 14.34 -8.33
CA ALA A 99 -17.74 14.50 -9.46
C ALA A 99 -17.18 13.95 -10.78
N LEU A 100 -15.86 14.01 -10.98
CA LEU A 100 -15.23 13.72 -12.26
C LEU A 100 -15.50 12.30 -12.80
N PRO A 101 -15.33 11.20 -12.03
CA PRO A 101 -15.58 9.86 -12.57
C PRO A 101 -17.04 9.67 -12.98
N LEU A 102 -17.98 10.30 -12.28
CA LEU A 102 -19.40 10.25 -12.65
C LEU A 102 -19.68 11.02 -13.96
N ALA A 103 -19.04 12.18 -14.13
CA ALA A 103 -19.17 12.95 -15.37
C ALA A 103 -18.55 12.22 -16.58
N LEU A 104 -17.49 11.45 -16.38
CA LEU A 104 -16.78 10.74 -17.45
C LEU A 104 -17.42 9.40 -17.84
N HIS A 105 -18.00 8.69 -16.88
CA HIS A 105 -18.29 7.27 -17.05
C HIS A 105 -19.76 6.88 -16.86
N VAL A 106 -20.59 7.75 -16.28
CA VAL A 106 -22.01 7.46 -16.05
C VAL A 106 -22.86 8.41 -16.86
N PRO A 107 -23.73 7.94 -17.79
CA PRO A 107 -24.47 8.82 -18.72
C PRO A 107 -25.23 9.98 -18.03
N GLU A 108 -25.91 9.70 -16.93
CA GLU A 108 -26.66 10.70 -16.15
C GLU A 108 -25.88 11.22 -14.92
N GLY A 109 -24.63 10.80 -14.75
CA GLY A 109 -23.85 11.05 -13.55
C GLY A 109 -23.68 12.52 -13.21
N LEU A 110 -23.45 13.36 -14.22
CA LEU A 110 -23.31 14.80 -14.02
C LEU A 110 -24.62 15.44 -13.54
N GLY A 111 -25.78 15.01 -14.06
CA GLY A 111 -27.09 15.49 -13.61
C GLY A 111 -27.32 15.18 -12.13
N ARG A 112 -26.99 13.94 -11.69
CA ARG A 112 -27.08 13.50 -10.31
C ARG A 112 -26.14 14.30 -9.39
N VAL A 113 -24.90 14.53 -9.84
CA VAL A 113 -23.93 15.38 -9.11
C VAL A 113 -24.46 16.82 -8.96
N ILE A 114 -25.03 17.40 -10.00
CA ILE A 114 -25.59 18.75 -9.93
C ILE A 114 -26.75 18.82 -8.91
N SER A 115 -27.60 17.82 -8.85
CA SER A 115 -28.67 17.72 -7.85
C SER A 115 -28.14 17.54 -6.43
N ALA A 116 -27.07 16.75 -6.25
CA ALA A 116 -26.51 16.42 -4.94
C ALA A 116 -25.47 17.44 -4.41
N ARG A 117 -24.98 18.37 -5.24
CA ARG A 117 -23.78 19.20 -4.95
C ARG A 117 -23.90 20.15 -3.74
N GLY A 118 -25.10 20.57 -3.36
CA GLY A 118 -25.32 21.42 -2.16
C GLY A 118 -24.43 22.67 -2.09
N GLY A 119 -24.12 23.31 -3.23
CA GLY A 119 -23.23 24.49 -3.30
C GLY A 119 -21.73 24.21 -3.26
N LEU A 120 -21.31 22.95 -3.18
CA LEU A 120 -19.88 22.56 -3.14
C LEU A 120 -19.18 22.76 -4.50
N LEU A 121 -19.89 22.61 -5.62
CA LEU A 121 -19.38 22.86 -6.97
C LEU A 121 -19.85 24.21 -7.48
N THR A 122 -18.93 25.02 -7.98
CA THR A 122 -19.24 26.28 -8.66
C THR A 122 -19.75 26.02 -10.09
N ASN A 123 -20.43 27.00 -10.68
CA ASN A 123 -20.85 26.90 -12.08
C ASN A 123 -19.68 26.73 -13.05
N ARG A 124 -18.51 27.33 -12.75
CA ARG A 124 -17.26 27.13 -13.51
C ARG A 124 -16.82 25.67 -13.48
N MET A 125 -16.81 25.02 -12.30
CA MET A 125 -16.47 23.60 -12.14
C MET A 125 -17.44 22.70 -12.89
N VAL A 126 -18.74 22.98 -12.81
CA VAL A 126 -19.76 22.25 -13.59
C VAL A 126 -19.55 22.43 -15.08
N GLY A 127 -19.20 23.65 -15.55
CA GLY A 127 -18.87 23.91 -16.94
C GLY A 127 -17.69 23.09 -17.46
N ILE A 128 -16.66 22.89 -16.64
CA ILE A 128 -15.52 22.01 -16.96
C ILE A 128 -15.98 20.57 -17.07
N LEU A 129 -16.72 20.08 -16.07
CA LEU A 129 -17.23 18.70 -16.04
C LEU A 129 -18.16 18.36 -17.22
N ARG A 130 -18.86 19.33 -17.77
CA ARG A 130 -19.70 19.15 -18.98
C ARG A 130 -18.91 19.00 -20.27
N LYS A 131 -17.71 19.54 -20.33
CA LYS A 131 -16.87 19.60 -21.54
C LYS A 131 -15.80 18.51 -21.59
N VAL A 132 -15.47 17.91 -20.45
CA VAL A 132 -14.44 16.87 -20.36
C VAL A 132 -14.95 15.55 -20.91
N SER A 133 -14.10 14.86 -21.67
CA SER A 133 -14.33 13.48 -22.12
C SER A 133 -13.07 12.63 -21.93
N ALA A 134 -13.24 11.33 -21.93
CA ALA A 134 -12.10 10.40 -21.85
C ALA A 134 -11.14 10.62 -23.03
N ASP A 135 -11.67 10.80 -24.25
CA ASP A 135 -10.87 11.05 -25.44
C ASP A 135 -10.07 12.36 -25.36
N SER A 136 -10.64 13.40 -24.73
CA SER A 136 -9.91 14.66 -24.52
C SER A 136 -8.73 14.51 -23.57
N LEU A 137 -8.88 13.66 -22.54
CA LEU A 137 -7.81 13.34 -21.59
C LEU A 137 -6.75 12.42 -22.23
N GLU A 138 -7.15 11.49 -23.09
CA GLU A 138 -6.21 10.64 -23.83
C GLU A 138 -5.32 11.49 -24.74
N ARG A 139 -5.90 12.36 -25.57
CA ARG A 139 -5.14 13.28 -26.40
C ARG A 139 -4.22 14.18 -25.59
N ALA A 140 -4.72 14.76 -24.49
CA ALA A 140 -3.88 15.56 -23.61
C ALA A 140 -2.67 14.78 -23.07
N ALA A 141 -2.83 13.48 -22.80
CA ALA A 141 -1.74 12.66 -22.30
C ALA A 141 -0.69 12.34 -23.38
N GLU A 142 -1.06 12.34 -24.68
CA GLU A 142 -0.11 12.11 -25.78
C GLU A 142 0.87 13.28 -25.93
N ASP A 143 0.46 14.50 -25.58
CA ASP A 143 1.28 15.71 -25.66
C ASP A 143 2.17 15.94 -24.44
N LEU A 144 2.04 15.10 -23.37
CA LEU A 144 2.78 15.24 -22.13
C LEU A 144 4.06 14.41 -22.10
N PRO A 145 5.10 14.84 -21.34
CA PRO A 145 6.21 13.99 -20.99
C PRO A 145 5.74 12.67 -20.36
N ALA A 146 6.45 11.56 -20.61
CA ALA A 146 6.03 10.22 -20.20
C ALA A 146 5.61 10.11 -18.72
N HIS A 147 6.35 10.73 -17.81
CA HIS A 147 6.02 10.71 -16.39
C HIS A 147 4.74 11.50 -16.05
N ASP A 148 4.45 12.61 -16.74
CA ASP A 148 3.23 13.37 -16.56
C ASP A 148 2.02 12.63 -17.19
N ALA A 149 2.25 11.99 -18.34
CA ALA A 149 1.26 11.11 -18.97
C ALA A 149 0.86 9.94 -18.06
N LEU A 150 1.82 9.29 -17.37
CA LEU A 150 1.53 8.26 -16.38
C LEU A 150 0.73 8.79 -15.19
N SER A 151 1.06 10.00 -14.72
CA SER A 151 0.30 10.65 -13.64
C SER A 151 -1.13 10.94 -14.06
N LEU A 152 -1.35 11.43 -15.28
CA LEU A 152 -2.69 11.70 -15.82
C LEU A 152 -3.47 10.39 -16.03
N LYS A 153 -2.90 9.44 -16.78
CA LYS A 153 -3.57 8.20 -17.20
C LYS A 153 -3.84 7.24 -16.04
N TYR A 154 -2.86 7.08 -15.13
CA TYR A 154 -2.88 6.01 -14.11
C TYR A 154 -2.97 6.56 -12.69
N SER A 155 -3.16 7.87 -12.52
CA SER A 155 -3.25 8.51 -11.20
C SER A 155 -2.06 8.17 -10.30
N ILE A 156 -0.87 8.05 -10.88
CA ILE A 156 0.38 7.84 -10.15
C ILE A 156 0.89 9.19 -9.62
N PRO A 157 1.24 9.31 -8.33
CA PRO A 157 1.79 10.55 -7.79
C PRO A 157 3.00 11.05 -8.60
N PRO A 158 3.13 12.36 -8.89
CA PRO A 158 4.13 12.88 -9.86
C PRO A 158 5.58 12.52 -9.54
N LEU A 159 5.98 12.57 -8.26
CA LEU A 159 7.35 12.19 -7.87
C LEU A 159 7.61 10.70 -8.14
N LEU A 160 6.65 9.84 -7.80
CA LEU A 160 6.75 8.39 -8.06
C LEU A 160 6.81 8.11 -9.56
N SER A 161 5.91 8.74 -10.33
CA SER A 161 5.87 8.56 -11.79
C SER A 161 7.20 8.91 -12.45
N ARG A 162 7.83 10.01 -12.05
CA ARG A 162 9.15 10.41 -12.54
C ARG A 162 10.21 9.36 -12.21
N ARG A 163 10.25 8.88 -10.94
CA ARG A 163 11.20 7.83 -10.53
C ARG A 163 11.02 6.54 -11.30
N LEU A 164 9.77 6.12 -11.52
CA LEU A 164 9.50 4.89 -12.28
C LEU A 164 9.98 4.98 -13.73
N VAL A 165 9.75 6.10 -14.40
CA VAL A 165 10.24 6.31 -15.78
C VAL A 165 11.78 6.34 -15.83
N GLU A 166 12.41 7.04 -14.89
CA GLU A 166 13.88 7.12 -14.76
C GLU A 166 14.54 5.74 -14.53
N LEU A 167 13.92 4.88 -13.72
CA LEU A 167 14.49 3.61 -13.27
C LEU A 167 14.17 2.42 -14.17
N LEU A 168 12.97 2.41 -14.76
CA LEU A 168 12.45 1.27 -15.53
C LEU A 168 12.33 1.56 -17.03
N GLY A 169 12.40 2.82 -17.43
CA GLY A 169 12.03 3.27 -18.77
C GLY A 169 10.49 3.32 -18.95
N GLU A 170 10.05 4.03 -19.98
CA GLU A 170 8.63 4.35 -20.21
C GLU A 170 7.72 3.12 -20.30
N LYS A 171 8.13 2.11 -21.09
CA LYS A 171 7.30 0.91 -21.34
C LYS A 171 7.06 0.08 -20.08
N GLU A 172 8.10 -0.13 -19.28
CA GLU A 172 7.98 -0.94 -18.08
C GLU A 172 7.29 -0.16 -16.95
N ALA A 173 7.57 1.14 -16.84
CA ALA A 173 6.87 2.04 -15.93
C ALA A 173 5.36 2.08 -16.23
N GLU A 174 4.95 2.05 -17.52
CA GLU A 174 3.53 1.99 -17.89
C GLU A 174 2.87 0.66 -17.49
N LYS A 175 3.55 -0.48 -17.71
CA LYS A 175 3.03 -1.79 -17.28
C LYS A 175 2.82 -1.82 -15.76
N LEU A 176 3.81 -1.32 -15.00
CA LEU A 176 3.71 -1.21 -13.55
C LEU A 176 2.55 -0.29 -13.15
N ALA A 177 2.47 0.93 -13.71
CA ALA A 177 1.41 1.89 -13.42
C ALA A 177 0.01 1.31 -13.68
N ARG A 178 -0.15 0.58 -14.78
CA ARG A 178 -1.41 -0.13 -15.12
C ARG A 178 -1.76 -1.20 -14.09
N SER A 179 -0.79 -1.96 -13.60
CA SER A 179 -1.02 -3.01 -12.61
C SER A 179 -1.44 -2.47 -11.24
N LEU A 180 -1.03 -1.24 -10.91
CA LEU A 180 -1.42 -0.56 -9.68
C LEU A 180 -2.92 -0.17 -9.62
N TYR A 181 -3.70 -0.36 -10.69
CA TYR A 181 -5.17 -0.31 -10.62
C TYR A 181 -5.78 -1.58 -10.04
N ARG A 182 -5.03 -2.69 -10.01
CA ARG A 182 -5.51 -3.96 -9.49
C ARG A 182 -5.15 -4.13 -8.02
N ARG A 183 -6.10 -4.69 -7.27
CA ARG A 183 -5.88 -5.18 -5.92
C ARG A 183 -5.56 -6.66 -5.99
N PHE A 184 -4.39 -7.05 -5.53
CA PHE A 184 -4.05 -8.46 -5.33
C PHE A 184 -4.43 -8.82 -3.89
N VAL A 185 -5.30 -9.80 -3.74
CA VAL A 185 -5.81 -10.21 -2.41
C VAL A 185 -5.16 -11.53 -2.04
N TRP A 186 -4.35 -11.51 -1.00
CA TRP A 186 -3.67 -12.68 -0.49
C TRP A 186 -4.16 -13.02 0.91
N VAL A 187 -4.37 -14.30 1.17
CA VAL A 187 -4.67 -14.85 2.48
C VAL A 187 -3.72 -16.02 2.77
N ARG A 188 -3.10 -16.01 3.93
CA ARG A 188 -2.32 -17.14 4.41
C ARG A 188 -3.04 -17.87 5.53
N ALA A 189 -2.71 -19.14 5.74
CA ALA A 189 -3.15 -19.85 6.93
C ALA A 189 -2.63 -19.14 8.20
N ALA A 190 -3.43 -19.11 9.24
CA ALA A 190 -3.05 -18.54 10.54
C ALA A 190 -1.83 -19.25 11.13
N ALA A 191 -1.76 -20.57 10.94
CA ALA A 191 -0.57 -21.39 11.20
C ALA A 191 -0.21 -22.16 9.90
N PRO A 192 1.06 -22.18 9.48
CA PRO A 192 1.49 -22.72 8.19
C PRO A 192 1.04 -24.17 7.93
N GLU A 193 1.05 -25.01 8.94
CA GLU A 193 0.61 -26.42 8.90
C GLU A 193 -0.90 -26.58 8.60
N ARG A 194 -1.69 -25.53 8.81
CA ARG A 194 -3.13 -25.51 8.56
C ARG A 194 -3.51 -25.03 7.14
N GLY A 195 -2.52 -24.93 6.23
CA GLY A 195 -2.76 -24.53 4.84
C GLY A 195 -3.83 -25.35 4.12
N GLY A 196 -3.87 -26.67 4.36
CA GLY A 196 -4.88 -27.56 3.80
C GLY A 196 -6.29 -27.28 4.32
N GLU A 197 -6.44 -26.95 5.61
CA GLU A 197 -7.74 -26.58 6.20
C GLU A 197 -8.25 -25.26 5.62
N LEU A 198 -7.37 -24.28 5.46
CA LEU A 198 -7.74 -23.01 4.82
C LEU A 198 -8.21 -23.24 3.38
N GLU A 199 -7.49 -24.06 2.61
CA GLU A 199 -7.90 -24.37 1.23
C GLU A 199 -9.28 -25.03 1.15
N GLN A 200 -9.56 -26.00 2.03
CA GLN A 200 -10.87 -26.64 2.12
C GLN A 200 -11.97 -25.63 2.48
N TYR A 201 -11.71 -24.74 3.42
CA TYR A 201 -12.64 -23.67 3.81
C TYR A 201 -12.96 -22.73 2.63
N LEU A 202 -11.91 -22.24 1.93
CA LEU A 202 -12.08 -21.36 0.77
C LEU A 202 -12.92 -22.03 -0.32
N ARG A 203 -12.64 -23.30 -0.62
CA ARG A 203 -13.40 -24.11 -1.59
C ARG A 203 -14.86 -24.31 -1.16
N ALA A 204 -15.10 -24.64 0.09
CA ALA A 204 -16.45 -24.87 0.64
C ALA A 204 -17.31 -23.58 0.60
N ARG A 205 -16.69 -22.40 0.67
CA ARG A 205 -17.34 -21.10 0.52
C ARG A 205 -17.50 -20.64 -0.93
N GLY A 206 -17.07 -21.43 -1.91
CA GLY A 206 -17.11 -21.06 -3.33
C GLY A 206 -16.14 -19.93 -3.70
N LEU A 207 -15.14 -19.63 -2.85
CA LEU A 207 -14.15 -18.62 -3.13
C LEU A 207 -13.12 -19.15 -4.11
N LYS A 208 -12.91 -18.41 -5.20
CA LYS A 208 -11.86 -18.74 -6.18
C LYS A 208 -10.49 -18.40 -5.58
N ALA A 209 -9.75 -19.41 -5.20
CA ALA A 209 -8.44 -19.30 -4.59
C ALA A 209 -7.40 -20.07 -5.40
N ARG A 210 -6.21 -19.48 -5.54
CA ARG A 210 -5.04 -20.11 -6.16
C ARG A 210 -3.91 -20.17 -5.15
N ARG A 211 -3.43 -21.39 -4.85
CA ARG A 211 -2.28 -21.60 -3.96
C ARG A 211 -1.03 -20.98 -4.59
N ASP A 212 -0.22 -20.31 -3.78
CA ASP A 212 1.08 -19.82 -4.22
C ASP A 212 2.04 -20.98 -4.49
N PRO A 213 2.80 -20.95 -5.60
CA PRO A 213 3.72 -22.04 -5.94
C PRO A 213 4.96 -22.12 -5.04
N GLU A 214 5.31 -21.07 -4.33
CA GLU A 214 6.50 -20.96 -3.48
C GLU A 214 6.17 -21.10 -1.99
N VAL A 215 4.96 -20.66 -1.58
CA VAL A 215 4.50 -20.66 -0.19
C VAL A 215 3.22 -21.48 -0.07
N SER A 216 3.33 -22.73 0.38
CA SER A 216 2.24 -23.71 0.34
C SER A 216 1.01 -23.37 1.18
N TYR A 217 1.12 -22.48 2.15
CA TYR A 217 0.05 -22.04 3.04
C TYR A 217 -0.51 -20.65 2.68
N LEU A 218 -0.14 -20.11 1.49
CA LEU A 218 -0.55 -18.82 0.98
C LEU A 218 -1.43 -18.97 -0.27
N PHE A 219 -2.52 -18.20 -0.34
CA PHE A 219 -3.51 -18.28 -1.42
C PHE A 219 -3.86 -16.89 -1.94
N GLU A 220 -3.85 -16.73 -3.28
CA GLU A 220 -4.40 -15.55 -3.94
C GLU A 220 -5.90 -15.76 -4.16
N LEU A 221 -6.72 -14.79 -3.75
CA LEU A 221 -8.16 -14.79 -3.94
C LEU A 221 -8.55 -13.92 -5.14
N ASP A 222 -9.47 -14.43 -5.96
CA ASP A 222 -10.09 -13.65 -7.04
C ASP A 222 -11.30 -12.88 -6.47
N VAL A 223 -11.05 -11.70 -5.94
CA VAL A 223 -12.06 -10.80 -5.36
C VAL A 223 -12.24 -9.60 -6.29
N PRO A 224 -13.47 -9.30 -6.75
CA PRO A 224 -13.73 -8.12 -7.55
C PRO A 224 -13.28 -6.84 -6.85
N GLU A 225 -12.84 -5.85 -7.63
CA GLU A 225 -12.21 -4.62 -7.13
C GLU A 225 -13.08 -3.80 -6.17
N ASP A 226 -14.40 -3.74 -6.43
CA ASP A 226 -15.36 -2.96 -5.65
C ASP A 226 -16.11 -3.82 -4.60
N GLU A 227 -15.75 -5.11 -4.45
CA GLU A 227 -16.35 -5.98 -3.45
C GLU A 227 -15.53 -5.99 -2.16
N PRO A 228 -16.19 -6.12 -1.00
CA PRO A 228 -15.51 -6.30 0.28
C PRO A 228 -14.72 -7.61 0.30
N LEU A 229 -13.70 -7.67 1.15
CA LEU A 229 -12.97 -8.91 1.38
C LEU A 229 -13.92 -9.94 2.02
N PRO A 230 -13.91 -11.21 1.57
CA PRO A 230 -14.65 -12.29 2.21
C PRO A 230 -14.28 -12.44 3.69
N GLU A 231 -15.24 -12.72 4.55
CA GLU A 231 -14.97 -13.04 5.94
C GLU A 231 -14.30 -14.40 6.07
N ILE A 232 -13.11 -14.41 6.68
CA ILE A 232 -12.35 -15.62 6.99
C ILE A 232 -12.08 -15.61 8.51
N PRO A 233 -12.38 -16.68 9.25
CA PRO A 233 -12.07 -16.77 10.67
C PRO A 233 -10.58 -16.53 10.92
N SER A 234 -10.23 -15.62 11.84
CA SER A 234 -8.84 -15.26 12.16
C SER A 234 -8.01 -16.43 12.68
N SER A 235 -8.67 -17.43 13.28
CA SER A 235 -8.04 -18.72 13.67
C SER A 235 -7.63 -19.59 12.49
N LEU A 236 -8.18 -19.35 11.30
CA LEU A 236 -7.93 -20.15 10.10
C LEU A 236 -7.08 -19.43 9.08
N GLY A 237 -7.35 -18.15 8.82
CA GLY A 237 -6.65 -17.37 7.81
C GLY A 237 -6.44 -15.92 8.19
N VAL A 238 -5.36 -15.34 7.67
CA VAL A 238 -4.97 -13.95 7.88
C VAL A 238 -4.70 -13.30 6.52
N TYR A 239 -5.37 -12.19 6.23
CA TYR A 239 -5.07 -11.38 5.06
C TYR A 239 -3.69 -10.73 5.22
N GLN A 240 -2.77 -11.11 4.35
CA GLN A 240 -1.42 -10.57 4.30
C GLN A 240 -0.87 -10.64 2.89
N ASP A 241 -0.31 -9.54 2.39
CA ASP A 241 0.28 -9.51 1.06
C ASP A 241 1.43 -10.51 0.91
N LYS A 242 1.57 -11.10 -0.30
CA LYS A 242 2.60 -12.11 -0.58
C LYS A 242 4.00 -11.58 -0.25
N ALA A 243 4.36 -10.36 -0.68
CA ALA A 243 5.71 -9.84 -0.40
C ALA A 243 5.96 -9.67 1.09
N SER A 244 4.93 -9.30 1.88
CA SER A 244 5.00 -9.25 3.34
C SER A 244 5.22 -10.62 3.97
N VAL A 245 4.64 -11.69 3.41
CA VAL A 245 4.89 -13.09 3.82
C VAL A 245 6.35 -13.46 3.54
N LEU A 246 6.84 -13.14 2.33
CA LEU A 246 8.23 -13.44 1.93
C LEU A 246 9.29 -12.75 2.82
N VAL A 247 8.96 -11.60 3.41
CA VAL A 247 9.85 -10.94 4.41
C VAL A 247 10.00 -11.81 5.66
N ALA A 248 8.90 -12.39 6.17
CA ALA A 248 8.98 -13.30 7.34
C ALA A 248 9.74 -14.57 6.99
N GLU A 249 9.51 -15.15 5.82
CA GLU A 249 10.27 -16.33 5.33
C GLU A 249 11.77 -16.04 5.21
N ALA A 250 12.16 -14.87 4.70
CA ALA A 250 13.55 -14.44 4.63
C ALA A 250 14.23 -14.38 6.01
N LEU A 251 13.48 -14.00 7.05
CA LEU A 251 13.96 -14.01 8.42
C LEU A 251 14.10 -15.45 8.96
N VAL A 252 13.11 -16.32 8.67
CA VAL A 252 13.13 -17.73 9.08
C VAL A 252 14.39 -18.45 8.58
N GLU A 253 14.83 -18.17 7.34
CA GLU A 253 16.05 -18.75 6.78
C GLU A 253 17.34 -18.41 7.55
N LYS A 254 17.33 -17.34 8.33
CA LYS A 254 18.53 -16.77 8.99
C LYS A 254 18.56 -16.97 10.51
N VAL A 255 17.50 -17.54 11.08
CA VAL A 255 17.37 -17.71 12.54
C VAL A 255 17.32 -19.18 12.89
N GLU A 256 18.24 -19.61 13.77
CA GLU A 256 18.27 -20.96 14.34
C GLU A 256 17.22 -21.10 15.47
N GLU A 257 16.87 -22.33 15.83
CA GLU A 257 16.03 -22.61 17.01
C GLU A 257 16.65 -22.03 18.28
N GLY A 258 15.80 -21.54 19.19
CA GLY A 258 16.24 -20.87 20.41
C GLY A 258 16.87 -19.50 20.21
N GLY A 259 16.86 -18.98 18.98
CA GLY A 259 17.35 -17.64 18.66
C GLY A 259 16.61 -16.53 19.38
N PHE A 260 17.23 -15.35 19.44
CA PHE A 260 16.63 -14.12 19.95
C PHE A 260 16.57 -13.09 18.84
N VAL A 261 15.36 -12.56 18.58
CA VAL A 261 15.07 -11.66 17.45
C VAL A 261 14.42 -10.37 17.94
N VAL A 262 14.78 -9.24 17.28
CA VAL A 262 14.13 -7.95 17.48
C VAL A 262 13.36 -7.58 16.21
N ASP A 263 12.04 -7.40 16.32
CA ASP A 263 11.22 -6.79 15.29
C ASP A 263 11.05 -5.30 15.61
N ALA A 264 11.71 -4.44 14.85
CA ALA A 264 11.92 -3.03 15.19
C ALA A 264 10.75 -2.10 14.79
N ALA A 265 9.77 -2.57 14.04
CA ALA A 265 8.55 -1.82 13.69
C ALA A 265 7.37 -2.79 13.56
N ALA A 266 7.13 -3.54 14.64
CA ALA A 266 6.36 -4.77 14.61
C ALA A 266 4.88 -4.58 14.27
N ALA A 267 4.25 -3.50 14.73
CA ALA A 267 2.79 -3.38 14.62
C ALA A 267 2.29 -3.22 13.16
N PRO A 268 1.28 -4.01 12.74
CA PRO A 268 0.31 -4.76 13.55
C PRO A 268 0.72 -6.20 13.89
N CYS A 269 1.99 -6.57 13.85
CA CYS A 269 2.57 -7.86 14.23
C CYS A 269 2.23 -9.05 13.32
N LEU A 270 1.81 -8.83 12.09
CA LEU A 270 1.53 -9.94 11.15
C LEU A 270 2.78 -10.70 10.73
N LYS A 271 3.90 -9.98 10.51
CA LYS A 271 5.20 -10.59 10.21
C LYS A 271 5.76 -11.31 11.44
N THR A 272 5.67 -10.68 12.62
CA THR A 272 6.05 -11.27 13.91
C THR A 272 5.29 -12.56 14.17
N GLN A 273 3.97 -12.57 13.98
CA GLN A 273 3.11 -13.73 14.19
C GLN A 273 3.49 -14.88 13.24
N LEU A 274 3.65 -14.58 11.96
CA LEU A 274 4.03 -15.58 10.97
C LEU A 274 5.42 -16.15 11.29
N PHE A 275 6.39 -15.30 11.62
CA PHE A 275 7.73 -15.73 12.01
C PHE A 275 7.69 -16.66 13.23
N ALA A 276 6.94 -16.30 14.29
CA ALA A 276 6.79 -17.11 15.49
C ALA A 276 6.08 -18.45 15.22
N ALA A 277 5.15 -18.49 14.25
CA ALA A 277 4.51 -19.72 13.81
C ALA A 277 5.46 -20.64 13.03
N LEU A 278 6.33 -20.06 12.19
CA LEU A 278 7.27 -20.80 11.35
C LEU A 278 8.52 -21.28 12.13
N ARG A 279 8.88 -20.61 13.22
CA ARG A 279 10.09 -20.88 13.99
C ARG A 279 9.80 -20.99 15.49
N ALA A 280 9.45 -22.18 15.92
CA ALA A 280 9.18 -22.46 17.32
C ALA A 280 10.43 -22.25 18.20
N GLY A 281 10.23 -21.90 19.47
CA GLY A 281 11.30 -21.74 20.46
C GLY A 281 12.13 -20.45 20.35
N VAL A 282 11.83 -19.57 19.39
CA VAL A 282 12.52 -18.28 19.25
C VAL A 282 11.85 -17.23 20.12
N THR A 283 12.68 -16.46 20.86
CA THR A 283 12.21 -15.29 21.61
C THR A 283 12.18 -14.07 20.69
N VAL A 284 11.05 -13.37 20.62
CA VAL A 284 10.89 -12.15 19.81
C VAL A 284 10.54 -10.95 20.68
N LEU A 285 11.32 -9.87 20.56
CA LEU A 285 10.94 -8.56 21.04
C LEU A 285 10.29 -7.78 19.90
N ALA A 286 9.00 -7.62 19.96
CA ALA A 286 8.19 -6.85 19.01
C ALA A 286 8.08 -5.39 19.48
N VAL A 287 8.87 -4.52 18.86
CA VAL A 287 9.00 -3.11 19.25
C VAL A 287 8.19 -2.22 18.30
N ASP A 288 7.40 -1.31 18.84
CA ASP A 288 6.75 -0.24 18.06
C ASP A 288 6.63 1.02 18.92
N ILE A 289 6.73 2.18 18.29
CA ILE A 289 6.60 3.48 18.96
C ILE A 289 5.18 3.75 19.46
N SER A 290 4.18 3.13 18.87
CA SER A 290 2.77 3.37 19.11
C SER A 290 2.16 2.31 20.01
N LEU A 291 1.90 2.67 21.29
CA LEU A 291 1.19 1.79 22.22
C LEU A 291 -0.16 1.33 21.67
N ARG A 292 -0.91 2.23 21.03
CA ARG A 292 -2.19 1.90 20.41
C ARG A 292 -2.08 0.79 19.37
N ARG A 293 -1.07 0.84 18.52
CA ARG A 293 -0.81 -0.19 17.50
C ARG A 293 -0.35 -1.49 18.14
N LEU A 294 0.49 -1.44 19.16
CA LEU A 294 0.92 -2.61 19.93
C LEU A 294 -0.24 -3.30 20.66
N THR A 295 -1.23 -2.56 21.12
CA THR A 295 -2.42 -3.16 21.75
C THR A 295 -3.16 -4.06 20.76
N SER A 296 -3.27 -3.67 19.49
CA SER A 296 -3.88 -4.51 18.45
C SER A 296 -3.02 -5.74 18.09
N CYS A 297 -1.73 -5.72 18.34
CA CYS A 297 -0.87 -6.90 18.13
C CYS A 297 -1.27 -8.10 18.98
N ARG A 298 -1.87 -7.87 20.16
CA ARG A 298 -2.29 -8.96 21.08
C ARG A 298 -3.25 -9.95 20.42
N GLU A 299 -4.05 -9.50 19.48
CA GLU A 299 -4.96 -10.36 18.71
C GLU A 299 -4.18 -11.44 17.93
N PHE A 300 -3.02 -11.09 17.39
CA PHE A 300 -2.22 -11.97 16.54
C PHE A 300 -1.15 -12.75 17.30
N VAL A 301 -0.55 -12.14 18.31
CA VAL A 301 0.62 -12.74 19.00
C VAL A 301 0.36 -13.12 20.45
N GLY A 302 -0.83 -12.89 20.99
CA GLY A 302 -1.13 -13.14 22.41
C GLY A 302 -1.04 -14.60 22.85
N SER A 303 -1.14 -15.55 21.91
CA SER A 303 -0.93 -16.98 22.19
C SER A 303 0.55 -17.44 22.15
N TYR A 304 1.46 -16.58 21.70
CA TYR A 304 2.89 -16.91 21.58
C TYR A 304 3.65 -16.41 22.82
N ALA A 305 3.85 -17.25 23.81
CA ALA A 305 4.47 -16.88 25.10
C ALA A 305 5.87 -16.27 24.96
N ALA A 306 6.60 -16.60 23.89
CA ALA A 306 7.94 -16.10 23.62
C ALA A 306 7.95 -14.77 22.81
N VAL A 307 6.79 -14.18 22.51
CA VAL A 307 6.68 -12.86 21.85
C VAL A 307 6.37 -11.79 22.88
N HIS A 308 7.25 -10.83 23.02
CA HIS A 308 7.15 -9.74 24.00
C HIS A 308 6.91 -8.40 23.29
N LEU A 309 5.83 -7.72 23.60
CA LEU A 309 5.45 -6.41 23.05
C LEU A 309 6.11 -5.29 23.85
N ILE A 310 6.88 -4.44 23.20
CA ILE A 310 7.63 -3.34 23.85
C ILE A 310 7.33 -2.03 23.12
N GLN A 311 6.86 -1.03 23.88
CA GLN A 311 6.74 0.33 23.37
C GLN A 311 8.09 1.04 23.47
N ALA A 312 8.73 1.30 22.34
CA ALA A 312 9.96 2.07 22.28
C ALA A 312 10.17 2.67 20.88
N ASP A 313 11.04 3.67 20.81
CA ASP A 313 11.51 4.22 19.55
C ASP A 313 12.70 3.41 19.04
N SER A 314 12.49 2.66 17.97
CA SER A 314 13.50 1.77 17.40
C SER A 314 14.71 2.47 16.80
N ARG A 315 14.65 3.79 16.63
CA ARG A 315 15.83 4.58 16.25
C ARG A 315 16.89 4.64 17.34
N PHE A 316 16.51 4.38 18.60
CA PHE A 316 17.34 4.51 19.81
C PHE A 316 17.28 3.30 20.74
N PHE A 317 16.48 2.30 20.40
CA PHE A 317 16.24 1.12 21.23
C PHE A 317 17.50 0.26 21.39
N ARG A 318 17.74 -0.20 22.62
CA ARG A 318 18.86 -1.08 22.95
C ARG A 318 18.38 -2.26 23.77
N VAL A 319 18.97 -3.41 23.49
CA VAL A 319 18.75 -4.67 24.25
C VAL A 319 19.96 -4.96 25.11
N SER A 320 19.76 -5.59 26.27
CA SER A 320 20.82 -6.02 27.17
C SER A 320 21.53 -7.31 26.69
N ARG A 321 20.84 -8.11 25.86
CA ARG A 321 21.36 -9.33 25.23
C ARG A 321 21.37 -9.14 23.72
N GLU A 322 22.50 -9.41 23.08
CA GLU A 322 22.61 -9.30 21.62
C GLU A 322 21.68 -10.28 20.91
N ALA A 323 20.98 -9.78 19.91
CA ALA A 323 20.05 -10.55 19.08
C ALA A 323 20.81 -11.32 17.99
N SER A 324 20.28 -12.48 17.63
CA SER A 324 20.79 -13.27 16.48
C SER A 324 20.32 -12.68 15.14
N ALA A 325 19.13 -12.09 15.13
CA ALA A 325 18.61 -11.40 13.96
C ALA A 325 17.69 -10.23 14.35
N ALA A 326 17.44 -9.35 13.38
CA ALA A 326 16.45 -8.28 13.47
C ALA A 326 15.58 -8.25 12.20
N LEU A 327 14.32 -7.86 12.38
CA LEU A 327 13.41 -7.49 11.33
C LEU A 327 13.20 -5.96 11.39
N VAL A 328 13.36 -5.29 10.28
CA VAL A 328 13.10 -3.85 10.15
C VAL A 328 12.16 -3.63 8.96
N ASP A 329 10.85 -3.82 9.20
CA ASP A 329 9.81 -3.44 8.25
C ASP A 329 9.47 -1.97 8.46
N ALA A 330 10.31 -1.11 7.84
CA ALA A 330 10.38 0.29 8.22
C ALA A 330 9.16 1.11 7.76
N PRO A 331 8.77 2.14 8.53
CA PRO A 331 7.77 3.10 8.08
C PRO A 331 8.24 3.75 6.78
N CYS A 332 7.38 3.76 5.76
CA CYS A 332 7.70 4.20 4.42
C CYS A 332 6.51 4.95 3.78
N THR A 333 6.69 5.38 2.53
CA THR A 333 5.62 6.03 1.75
C THR A 333 4.43 5.13 1.45
N ASN A 334 4.55 3.80 1.56
CA ASN A 334 3.59 2.81 1.09
C ASN A 334 3.28 2.93 -0.42
N SER A 335 4.22 3.46 -1.22
CA SER A 335 4.00 3.70 -2.65
C SER A 335 3.76 2.41 -3.46
N GLY A 336 4.21 1.27 -2.95
CA GLY A 336 3.93 -0.05 -3.54
C GLY A 336 2.53 -0.59 -3.25
N ALA A 337 1.86 -0.08 -2.21
CA ALA A 337 0.54 -0.51 -1.79
C ALA A 337 -0.62 0.29 -2.45
N ILE A 338 -0.32 1.19 -3.39
CA ILE A 338 -1.32 2.05 -4.09
C ILE A 338 -2.44 1.23 -4.75
N GLY A 339 -2.14 0.01 -5.20
CA GLY A 339 -3.14 -0.89 -5.78
C GLY A 339 -4.18 -1.38 -4.76
N GLY A 340 -3.73 -1.72 -3.57
CA GLY A 340 -4.57 -2.14 -2.46
C GLY A 340 -5.32 -0.98 -1.79
N ASP A 341 -4.67 0.18 -1.64
CA ASP A 341 -5.26 1.39 -1.08
C ASP A 341 -5.16 2.58 -2.05
N PRO A 342 -6.22 2.87 -2.82
CA PRO A 342 -6.22 4.00 -3.74
C PRO A 342 -6.14 5.37 -3.06
N GLY A 343 -6.38 5.47 -1.75
CA GLY A 343 -6.18 6.69 -0.96
C GLY A 343 -4.75 7.21 -1.00
N LEU A 344 -3.78 6.30 -1.13
CA LEU A 344 -2.37 6.63 -1.25
C LEU A 344 -2.05 7.46 -2.50
N ARG A 345 -2.84 7.35 -3.58
CA ARG A 345 -2.70 8.19 -4.78
C ARG A 345 -2.81 9.67 -4.43
N LEU A 346 -3.84 10.03 -3.70
CA LEU A 346 -4.08 11.40 -3.26
C LEU A 346 -3.16 11.81 -2.10
N ALA A 347 -2.90 10.90 -1.16
CA ALA A 347 -2.01 11.14 -0.01
C ALA A 347 -0.60 11.50 -0.45
N LEU A 348 -0.05 10.79 -1.45
CA LEU A 348 1.29 10.99 -1.99
C LEU A 348 1.36 12.02 -3.12
N TRP A 349 0.24 12.61 -3.56
CA TRP A 349 0.24 13.53 -4.69
C TRP A 349 1.15 14.74 -4.52
N GLY A 350 1.26 15.24 -3.31
CA GLY A 350 2.13 16.36 -2.95
C GLY A 350 3.41 15.92 -2.21
N LEU A 351 3.85 14.67 -2.35
CA LEU A 351 5.11 14.21 -1.76
C LEU A 351 6.27 15.01 -2.35
N THR A 352 7.11 15.57 -1.48
CA THR A 352 8.30 16.30 -1.88
C THR A 352 9.56 15.47 -1.66
N PRO A 353 10.66 15.75 -2.40
CA PRO A 353 11.94 15.09 -2.16
C PRO A 353 12.42 15.20 -0.70
N GLN A 354 12.22 16.34 -0.04
CA GLN A 354 12.60 16.55 1.35
C GLN A 354 11.82 15.66 2.33
N ALA A 355 10.51 15.45 2.06
CA ALA A 355 9.70 14.56 2.88
C ALA A 355 10.14 13.09 2.70
N LEU A 356 10.53 12.70 1.49
CA LEU A 356 11.07 11.38 1.19
C LEU A 356 12.44 11.17 1.87
N GLU A 357 13.32 12.15 1.83
CA GLU A 357 14.62 12.16 2.51
C GLU A 357 14.47 11.99 4.03
N SER A 358 13.51 12.67 4.65
CA SER A 358 13.23 12.52 6.09
C SER A 358 12.79 11.10 6.48
N LEU A 359 12.04 10.42 5.59
CA LEU A 359 11.70 9.00 5.78
C LEU A 359 12.95 8.11 5.64
N GLN A 360 13.77 8.36 4.62
CA GLN A 360 15.04 7.66 4.41
C GLN A 360 15.95 7.77 5.63
N GLU A 361 16.13 8.98 6.18
CA GLU A 361 16.92 9.18 7.41
C GLU A 361 16.39 8.36 8.59
N THR A 362 15.05 8.32 8.75
CA THR A 362 14.42 7.52 9.80
C THR A 362 14.73 6.04 9.62
N GLN A 363 14.61 5.52 8.40
CA GLN A 363 14.89 4.13 8.04
C GLN A 363 16.37 3.78 8.29
N VAL A 364 17.30 4.65 7.89
CA VAL A 364 18.74 4.48 8.16
C VAL A 364 19.04 4.43 9.66
N ARG A 365 18.41 5.32 10.45
CA ARG A 365 18.59 5.33 11.91
C ARG A 365 18.06 4.06 12.57
N MET A 366 16.89 3.57 12.13
CA MET A 366 16.33 2.31 12.63
C MET A 366 17.24 1.11 12.32
N LEU A 367 17.77 1.04 11.09
CA LEU A 367 18.69 -0.01 10.70
C LEU A 367 20.01 0.04 11.48
N ARG A 368 20.60 1.23 11.66
CA ARG A 368 21.81 1.40 12.48
C ARG A 368 21.58 0.94 13.92
N SER A 369 20.47 1.37 14.53
CA SER A 369 20.08 0.92 15.86
C SER A 369 19.90 -0.59 15.94
N SER A 370 19.26 -1.20 14.92
CA SER A 370 19.08 -2.65 14.86
C SER A 370 20.40 -3.40 14.72
N LEU A 371 21.35 -2.90 13.91
CA LEU A 371 22.69 -3.47 13.80
C LEU A 371 23.47 -3.42 15.12
N GLU A 372 23.30 -2.37 15.92
CA GLU A 372 23.94 -2.26 17.24
C GLU A 372 23.37 -3.26 18.26
N ASN A 373 22.14 -3.72 18.07
CA ASN A 373 21.49 -4.75 18.87
C ASN A 373 21.86 -6.19 18.45
N LEU A 374 22.50 -6.38 17.27
CA LEU A 374 22.87 -7.68 16.76
C LEU A 374 24.24 -8.14 17.25
N ARG A 375 24.37 -9.45 17.51
CA ARG A 375 25.69 -10.10 17.62
C ARG A 375 26.47 -9.97 16.31
N LEU A 376 27.79 -10.10 16.39
CA LEU A 376 28.61 -10.22 15.19
C LEU A 376 28.13 -11.39 14.33
N ARG A 377 28.06 -11.24 13.02
CA ARG A 377 27.47 -12.16 12.05
C ARG A 377 25.97 -12.41 12.21
N GLY A 378 25.28 -11.64 13.07
CA GLY A 378 23.82 -11.61 13.11
C GLY A 378 23.23 -11.01 11.84
N PHE A 379 21.98 -11.32 11.55
CA PHE A 379 21.31 -10.90 10.33
C PHE A 379 20.27 -9.80 10.59
N VAL A 380 20.11 -8.90 9.66
CA VAL A 380 18.95 -8.01 9.59
C VAL A 380 18.22 -8.21 8.26
N VAL A 381 16.91 -8.40 8.35
CA VAL A 381 16.00 -8.35 7.21
C VAL A 381 15.38 -6.98 7.20
N TYR A 382 15.65 -6.21 6.14
CA TYR A 382 15.09 -4.89 5.90
C TYR A 382 14.03 -4.97 4.83
N SER A 383 12.88 -4.33 5.04
CA SER A 383 11.82 -4.27 4.06
C SER A 383 11.06 -2.94 4.09
N THR A 384 10.54 -2.56 2.93
CA THR A 384 9.57 -1.47 2.76
C THR A 384 8.56 -1.83 1.67
N CYS A 385 7.30 -1.44 1.85
CA CYS A 385 6.29 -1.49 0.78
C CYS A 385 6.41 -0.23 -0.11
N SER A 386 7.61 0.06 -0.58
CA SER A 386 7.94 1.24 -1.38
C SER A 386 8.56 0.88 -2.73
N LEU A 387 8.15 1.65 -3.76
CA LEU A 387 8.76 1.63 -5.09
C LEU A 387 9.87 2.68 -5.24
N PHE A 388 10.11 3.53 -4.24
CA PHE A 388 11.19 4.50 -4.27
C PHE A 388 12.53 3.84 -3.96
N PRO A 389 13.60 4.12 -4.73
CA PRO A 389 14.94 3.64 -4.43
C PRO A 389 15.51 4.29 -3.17
N GLU A 390 15.07 5.51 -2.85
CA GLU A 390 15.42 6.25 -1.64
C GLU A 390 15.04 5.49 -0.36
N GLU A 391 13.99 4.67 -0.41
CA GLU A 391 13.50 3.86 0.72
C GLU A 391 13.95 2.39 0.64
N GLY A 392 14.73 2.03 -0.33
CA GLY A 392 15.25 0.68 -0.57
C GLY A 392 16.75 0.67 -0.71
N GLU A 393 17.21 0.71 -1.96
CA GLU A 393 18.63 0.56 -2.32
C GLU A 393 19.51 1.65 -1.70
N GLU A 394 19.07 2.91 -1.66
CA GLU A 394 19.88 4.00 -1.11
C GLU A 394 20.06 3.86 0.41
N VAL A 395 19.04 3.37 1.11
CA VAL A 395 19.16 3.02 2.54
C VAL A 395 20.20 1.94 2.74
N VAL A 396 20.15 0.86 1.95
CA VAL A 396 21.13 -0.24 2.01
C VAL A 396 22.53 0.27 1.66
N GLN A 397 22.67 1.09 0.63
CA GLN A 397 23.94 1.68 0.20
C GLN A 397 24.62 2.44 1.33
N SER A 398 23.86 3.13 2.18
CA SER A 398 24.40 3.90 3.32
C SER A 398 25.02 3.04 4.43
N LEU A 399 24.80 1.72 4.37
CA LEU A 399 25.29 0.75 5.36
C LEU A 399 26.38 -0.19 4.81
N LEU A 400 26.70 -0.11 3.52
CA LEU A 400 27.78 -0.89 2.94
C LEU A 400 29.12 -0.60 3.68
N GLY A 401 29.89 -1.66 3.97
CA GLY A 401 31.06 -1.59 4.83
C GLY A 401 30.80 -1.92 6.32
N ARG A 402 29.54 -1.89 6.78
CA ARG A 402 29.10 -2.43 8.08
C ARG A 402 28.41 -3.78 7.95
N VAL A 403 27.91 -4.08 6.76
CA VAL A 403 27.16 -5.28 6.42
C VAL A 403 27.67 -5.92 5.13
N ILE A 404 27.44 -7.21 5.00
CA ILE A 404 27.53 -7.97 3.76
C ILE A 404 26.09 -8.31 3.32
N LEU A 405 25.78 -8.11 2.05
CA LEU A 405 24.48 -8.49 1.50
C LEU A 405 24.42 -10.02 1.32
N ALA A 406 23.34 -10.61 1.80
CA ALA A 406 23.04 -12.03 1.67
C ALA A 406 21.74 -12.18 0.87
N SER A 407 21.83 -12.67 -0.35
CA SER A 407 20.62 -12.93 -1.14
C SER A 407 19.67 -13.87 -0.40
N PRO A 408 18.37 -13.55 -0.32
CA PRO A 408 17.36 -14.52 0.09
C PRO A 408 17.35 -15.64 -0.95
N ARG A 409 17.54 -16.88 -0.53
CA ARG A 409 17.72 -18.04 -1.43
C ARG A 409 16.43 -18.53 -2.09
N SER A 410 15.27 -18.16 -1.53
CA SER A 410 14.02 -18.89 -1.71
C SER A 410 13.02 -18.24 -2.65
N PHE A 411 13.21 -16.98 -3.11
CA PHE A 411 12.11 -16.28 -3.78
C PHE A 411 12.44 -15.86 -5.21
N LYS A 412 11.50 -16.13 -6.13
CA LYS A 412 11.55 -15.66 -7.52
C LYS A 412 11.08 -14.20 -7.62
N LEU A 413 11.76 -13.30 -6.92
CA LEU A 413 11.56 -11.86 -7.04
C LEU A 413 12.53 -11.25 -8.07
N SER A 414 12.21 -10.05 -8.53
CA SER A 414 13.12 -9.29 -9.38
C SER A 414 14.33 -8.80 -8.56
N PRO A 415 15.50 -8.61 -9.19
CA PRO A 415 16.60 -7.89 -8.54
C PRO A 415 16.19 -6.44 -8.24
N GLY A 416 17.00 -5.75 -7.44
CA GLY A 416 16.89 -4.31 -7.24
C GLY A 416 17.06 -3.52 -8.54
N TYR A 417 16.88 -2.21 -8.48
CA TYR A 417 17.05 -1.35 -9.64
C TYR A 417 18.50 -1.39 -10.16
N SER A 418 18.66 -1.60 -11.48
CA SER A 418 19.96 -1.80 -12.14
C SER A 418 20.95 -0.64 -12.01
N LYS A 419 20.48 0.55 -11.62
CA LYS A 419 21.30 1.71 -11.27
C LYS A 419 22.30 1.42 -10.13
N PHE A 420 21.99 0.44 -9.26
CA PHE A 420 22.81 0.10 -8.09
C PHE A 420 23.68 -1.13 -8.38
N PRO A 421 25.02 -1.07 -8.14
CA PRO A 421 25.94 -2.19 -8.44
C PRO A 421 25.61 -3.49 -7.71
N PHE A 422 24.92 -3.40 -6.56
CA PHE A 422 24.53 -4.54 -5.72
C PHE A 422 23.07 -4.98 -5.96
N SER A 423 22.43 -4.53 -7.03
CA SER A 423 21.02 -4.85 -7.34
C SER A 423 20.71 -6.35 -7.34
N CYS A 424 21.66 -7.20 -7.78
CA CYS A 424 21.51 -8.66 -7.75
C CYS A 424 21.45 -9.27 -6.33
N CYS A 425 21.86 -8.54 -5.31
CA CYS A 425 21.92 -9.00 -3.93
C CYS A 425 20.72 -8.56 -3.08
N VAL A 426 19.78 -7.81 -3.65
CA VAL A 426 18.55 -7.37 -3.03
C VAL A 426 17.35 -7.75 -3.91
N SER A 427 16.16 -7.74 -3.37
CA SER A 427 14.96 -8.19 -4.08
C SER A 427 13.89 -7.11 -4.13
N ARG A 428 13.21 -7.04 -5.28
CA ARG A 428 12.01 -6.23 -5.46
C ARG A 428 10.83 -7.06 -5.94
N ALA A 429 9.69 -6.86 -5.28
CA ALA A 429 8.42 -7.30 -5.80
C ALA A 429 7.80 -6.17 -6.62
N PHE A 430 7.31 -6.50 -7.83
CA PHE A 430 6.57 -5.60 -8.69
C PHE A 430 5.18 -6.16 -8.97
N PRO A 431 4.10 -5.38 -8.81
CA PRO A 431 2.72 -5.85 -9.01
C PRO A 431 2.46 -6.52 -10.35
N HIS A 432 2.99 -5.96 -11.45
CA HIS A 432 2.82 -6.48 -12.82
C HIS A 432 3.58 -7.77 -13.09
N VAL A 433 4.59 -8.11 -12.30
CA VAL A 433 5.41 -9.32 -12.43
C VAL A 433 5.00 -10.39 -11.43
N HIS A 434 4.84 -10.01 -10.15
CA HIS A 434 4.73 -10.96 -9.04
C HIS A 434 3.32 -11.08 -8.46
N ARG A 435 2.36 -10.27 -8.93
CA ARG A 435 0.96 -10.25 -8.46
C ARG A 435 0.85 -10.00 -6.94
N THR A 436 1.62 -9.05 -6.44
CA THR A 436 1.71 -8.64 -5.04
C THR A 436 1.88 -7.13 -4.99
N GLU A 437 1.89 -6.52 -3.81
CA GLU A 437 2.26 -5.12 -3.66
C GLU A 437 3.70 -4.86 -4.13
N GLY A 438 4.02 -3.61 -4.43
CA GLY A 438 5.40 -3.19 -4.67
C GLY A 438 6.20 -3.24 -3.37
N PHE A 439 7.31 -3.98 -3.35
CA PHE A 439 8.08 -4.20 -2.14
C PHE A 439 9.58 -4.18 -2.40
N PHE A 440 10.35 -3.84 -1.39
CA PHE A 440 11.80 -3.99 -1.35
C PHE A 440 12.19 -4.89 -0.18
N ILE A 441 13.13 -5.81 -0.39
CA ILE A 441 13.65 -6.74 0.62
C ILE A 441 15.16 -6.83 0.50
N ALA A 442 15.87 -6.61 1.59
CA ALA A 442 17.30 -6.84 1.71
C ALA A 442 17.63 -7.68 2.94
N VAL A 443 18.45 -8.70 2.77
CA VAL A 443 19.01 -9.49 3.86
C VAL A 443 20.47 -9.10 4.01
N MET A 444 20.85 -8.68 5.21
CA MET A 444 22.18 -8.16 5.50
C MET A 444 22.77 -8.88 6.72
N GLN A 445 24.05 -9.20 6.65
CA GLN A 445 24.80 -9.76 7.77
C GLN A 445 25.74 -8.72 8.35
N LYS A 446 25.71 -8.52 9.68
CA LYS A 446 26.60 -7.61 10.38
C LYS A 446 28.04 -8.11 10.34
N VAL A 447 28.98 -7.23 9.96
CA VAL A 447 30.43 -7.53 9.94
C VAL A 447 31.26 -6.66 10.88
N ARG A 448 30.68 -5.54 11.35
CA ARG A 448 31.31 -4.62 12.32
C ARG A 448 30.29 -4.08 13.32
#